data_f9f1b18a074e3dd9551e22341a260314
#
_entry.id   f9f1b18a074e3dd9551e22341a260314
#
_cell.length_a   1.000
_cell.length_b   1.000
_cell.length_c   1.000
_cell.angle_alpha   90.00
_cell.angle_beta   90.00
_cell.angle_gamma   90.00
#
_symmetry.space_group_name_H-M   'P 1'
#
loop_
_entity.id
_entity.type
_entity.pdbx_description
1 polymer ?
#
loop_
_entity_poly.entity_id
_entity_poly.type
_entity_poly.pdbx_seq_one_letter_code
_entity_poly.pdbx_strand_id
1 'polypeptide(L)'
;MPVLLLLGTALCSFASCLAALDVLGAWRARVVACRRPPREAPPSEAERRRRCLGELPAMLDVLTLGLAAGLSFDASLELYCERYDGELSRALSESMLAWRMGIRSREAELARLADELGVPAFRRFASVVAESLSFG
;
A
#
# COMPACT_ATOMS: atom_id res chain seq x y z
N MET A 1 12.52 40.44 -33.03
CA MET A 1 11.53 40.71 -31.98
C MET A 1 10.50 39.57 -31.73
N PRO A 2 10.13 38.69 -32.67
CA PRO A 2 9.14 37.63 -32.36
C PRO A 2 9.67 36.46 -31.49
N VAL A 3 10.98 36.19 -31.55
CA VAL A 3 11.59 35.05 -30.82
C VAL A 3 11.60 35.26 -29.29
N LEU A 4 11.77 36.49 -28.84
CA LEU A 4 11.76 36.86 -27.40
C LEU A 4 10.34 36.72 -26.81
N LEU A 5 9.31 37.03 -27.58
CA LEU A 5 7.89 36.82 -27.17
C LEU A 5 7.52 35.35 -27.06
N LEU A 6 7.98 34.50 -27.98
CA LEU A 6 7.76 33.06 -27.98
C LEU A 6 8.48 32.36 -26.79
N LEU A 7 9.70 32.80 -26.46
CA LEU A 7 10.44 32.31 -25.29
C LEU A 7 9.76 32.71 -23.97
N GLY A 8 9.22 33.93 -23.88
CA GLY A 8 8.49 34.40 -22.70
C GLY A 8 7.20 33.62 -22.45
N THR A 9 6.43 33.30 -23.49
CA THR A 9 5.18 32.51 -23.36
C THR A 9 5.47 31.05 -23.01
N ALA A 10 6.55 30.45 -23.53
CA ALA A 10 6.95 29.09 -23.18
C ALA A 10 7.40 28.98 -21.71
N LEU A 11 8.17 29.96 -21.20
CA LEU A 11 8.59 30.01 -19.81
C LEU A 11 7.41 30.19 -18.84
N CYS A 12 6.46 31.07 -19.17
CA CYS A 12 5.25 31.25 -18.37
C CYS A 12 4.40 29.96 -18.30
N SER A 13 4.24 29.26 -19.43
CA SER A 13 3.48 27.99 -19.45
C SER A 13 4.16 26.90 -18.62
N PHE A 14 5.50 26.85 -18.64
CA PHE A 14 6.26 25.86 -17.88
C PHE A 14 6.20 26.14 -16.37
N ALA A 15 6.31 27.41 -15.95
CA ALA A 15 6.16 27.83 -14.57
C ALA A 15 4.76 27.55 -14.01
N SER A 16 3.71 27.76 -14.81
CA SER A 16 2.33 27.46 -14.43
C SER A 16 2.08 25.96 -14.27
N CYS A 17 2.72 25.12 -15.10
CA CYS A 17 2.61 23.68 -15.00
C CYS A 17 3.31 23.13 -13.75
N LEU A 18 4.48 23.65 -13.40
CA LEU A 18 5.19 23.29 -12.17
C LEU A 18 4.42 23.71 -10.91
N ALA A 19 3.84 24.91 -10.89
CA ALA A 19 3.01 25.37 -9.78
C ALA A 19 1.73 24.52 -9.60
N ALA A 20 1.15 24.04 -10.69
CA ALA A 20 -0.01 23.12 -10.64
C ALA A 20 0.36 21.77 -10.05
N LEU A 21 1.55 21.23 -10.32
CA LEU A 21 2.04 19.98 -9.75
C LEU A 21 2.32 20.11 -8.25
N ASP A 22 2.87 21.26 -7.80
CA ASP A 22 3.09 21.53 -6.38
C ASP A 22 1.76 21.66 -5.60
N VAL A 23 0.76 22.32 -6.20
CA VAL A 23 -0.58 22.45 -5.60
C VAL A 23 -1.27 21.08 -5.50
N LEU A 24 -1.16 20.24 -6.54
CA LEU A 24 -1.68 18.87 -6.53
C LEU A 24 -0.96 17.99 -5.49
N GLY A 25 0.36 18.12 -5.35
CA GLY A 25 1.15 17.44 -4.33
C GLY A 25 0.75 17.86 -2.91
N ALA A 26 0.61 19.16 -2.69
CA ALA A 26 0.18 19.72 -1.40
C ALA A 26 -1.27 19.36 -1.06
N TRP A 27 -2.15 19.28 -2.09
CA TRP A 27 -3.54 18.85 -1.91
C TRP A 27 -3.63 17.36 -1.55
N ARG A 28 -2.85 16.50 -2.22
CA ARG A 28 -2.73 15.07 -1.86
C ARG A 28 -2.19 14.90 -0.45
N ALA A 29 -1.16 15.64 -0.07
CA ALA A 29 -0.61 15.61 1.29
C ALA A 29 -1.62 16.08 2.34
N ARG A 30 -2.43 17.10 2.05
CA ARG A 30 -3.52 17.57 2.94
C ARG A 30 -4.68 16.59 3.02
N VAL A 31 -5.09 15.97 1.93
CA VAL A 31 -6.16 14.95 1.93
C VAL A 31 -5.73 13.72 2.72
N VAL A 32 -4.46 13.31 2.61
CA VAL A 32 -3.89 12.21 3.41
C VAL A 32 -3.76 12.61 4.89
N ALA A 33 -3.36 13.85 5.19
CA ALA A 33 -3.26 14.36 6.56
C ALA A 33 -4.62 14.56 7.24
N CYS A 34 -5.66 15.00 6.52
CA CYS A 34 -7.03 15.12 7.04
C CYS A 34 -7.72 13.78 7.30
N ARG A 35 -7.22 12.68 6.72
CA ARG A 35 -7.75 11.33 6.97
C ARG A 35 -7.16 10.64 8.20
N ARG A 36 -6.20 11.29 8.90
CA ARG A 36 -5.78 10.77 10.21
C ARG A 36 -6.86 11.11 11.22
N PRO A 37 -7.62 10.11 11.70
CA PRO A 37 -8.51 10.32 12.85
C PRO A 37 -7.68 10.81 14.05
N PRO A 38 -8.30 11.54 15.00
CA PRO A 38 -7.63 11.93 16.24
C PRO A 38 -6.95 10.69 16.82
N ARG A 39 -5.75 10.88 17.36
CA ARG A 39 -4.91 9.81 17.91
C ARG A 39 -5.67 9.17 19.09
N GLU A 40 -6.56 8.23 18.76
CA GLU A 40 -7.18 7.35 19.74
C GLU A 40 -6.08 6.55 20.44
N ALA A 41 -6.29 6.23 21.72
CA ALA A 41 -5.40 5.33 22.45
C ALA A 41 -5.12 4.09 21.59
N PRO A 42 -3.89 3.55 21.59
CA PRO A 42 -3.56 2.42 20.73
C PRO A 42 -4.58 1.31 20.96
N PRO A 43 -5.19 0.76 19.87
CA PRO A 43 -6.22 -0.25 19.99
C PRO A 43 -5.66 -1.45 20.75
N SER A 44 -6.49 -2.08 21.59
CA SER A 44 -6.09 -3.32 22.25
C SER A 44 -5.74 -4.38 21.18
N GLU A 45 -4.89 -5.35 21.53
CA GLU A 45 -4.55 -6.44 20.60
C GLU A 45 -5.78 -7.17 20.06
N ALA A 46 -6.81 -7.35 20.88
CA ALA A 46 -8.06 -7.97 20.46
C ALA A 46 -8.81 -7.13 19.42
N GLU A 47 -8.81 -5.82 19.60
CA GLU A 47 -9.41 -4.87 18.64
C GLU A 47 -8.63 -4.85 17.32
N ARG A 48 -7.30 -4.84 17.40
CA ARG A 48 -6.41 -4.90 16.24
C ARG A 48 -6.65 -6.19 15.42
N ARG A 49 -6.72 -7.35 16.08
CA ARG A 49 -7.04 -8.64 15.44
C ARG A 49 -8.41 -8.62 14.76
N ARG A 50 -9.42 -8.06 15.42
CA ARG A 50 -10.77 -7.94 14.85
C ARG A 50 -10.80 -7.06 13.60
N ARG A 51 -10.09 -5.93 13.61
CA ARG A 51 -9.96 -5.05 12.45
C ARG A 51 -9.27 -5.77 11.29
N CYS A 52 -8.13 -6.40 11.54
CA CYS A 52 -7.42 -7.19 10.52
C CYS A 52 -8.27 -8.32 9.95
N LEU A 53 -9.03 -9.02 10.79
CA LEU A 53 -9.94 -10.07 10.33
C LEU A 53 -11.05 -9.52 9.42
N GLY A 54 -11.58 -8.33 9.73
CA GLY A 54 -12.59 -7.65 8.92
C GLY A 54 -12.07 -7.14 7.57
N GLU A 55 -10.78 -6.82 7.48
CA GLU A 55 -10.13 -6.36 6.24
C GLU A 55 -9.68 -7.50 5.32
N LEU A 56 -9.51 -8.70 5.86
CA LEU A 56 -8.98 -9.86 5.14
C LEU A 56 -9.79 -10.24 3.87
N PRO A 57 -11.14 -10.24 3.87
CA PRO A 57 -11.90 -10.52 2.67
C PRO A 57 -11.60 -9.55 1.53
N ALA A 58 -11.56 -8.24 1.81
CA ALA A 58 -11.26 -7.22 0.81
C ALA A 58 -9.84 -7.38 0.24
N MET A 59 -8.87 -7.75 1.07
CA MET A 59 -7.51 -8.06 0.63
C MET A 59 -7.52 -9.27 -0.34
N LEU A 60 -8.20 -10.35 0.02
CA LEU A 60 -8.29 -11.56 -0.81
C LEU A 60 -9.01 -11.30 -2.13
N ASP A 61 -10.04 -10.48 -2.14
CA ASP A 61 -10.77 -10.09 -3.36
C ASP A 61 -9.87 -9.32 -4.31
N VAL A 62 -9.16 -8.30 -3.82
CA VAL A 62 -8.22 -7.51 -4.63
C VAL A 62 -7.08 -8.38 -5.15
N LEU A 63 -6.52 -9.25 -4.31
CA LEU A 63 -5.46 -10.17 -4.70
C LEU A 63 -5.93 -11.13 -5.78
N THR A 64 -7.10 -11.74 -5.62
CA THR A 64 -7.68 -12.67 -6.59
C THR A 64 -7.95 -12.00 -7.93
N LEU A 65 -8.53 -10.80 -7.92
CA LEU A 65 -8.79 -10.02 -9.13
C LEU A 65 -7.49 -9.61 -9.83
N GLY A 66 -6.49 -9.17 -9.06
CA GLY A 66 -5.19 -8.79 -9.60
C GLY A 66 -4.47 -9.96 -10.27
N LEU A 67 -4.43 -11.12 -9.60
CA LEU A 67 -3.85 -12.34 -10.16
C LEU A 67 -4.61 -12.82 -11.39
N ALA A 68 -5.96 -12.77 -11.38
CA ALA A 68 -6.78 -13.12 -12.54
C ALA A 68 -6.56 -12.16 -13.73
N ALA A 69 -6.23 -10.90 -13.46
CA ALA A 69 -5.85 -9.91 -14.46
C ALA A 69 -4.39 -10.06 -14.95
N GLY A 70 -3.62 -11.02 -14.41
CA GLY A 70 -2.23 -11.27 -14.79
C GLY A 70 -1.20 -10.43 -14.05
N LEU A 71 -1.57 -9.75 -12.98
CA LEU A 71 -0.63 -9.05 -12.12
C LEU A 71 0.19 -10.07 -11.29
N SER A 72 1.39 -9.67 -10.93
CA SER A 72 2.19 -10.46 -9.96
C SER A 72 1.55 -10.40 -8.56
N PHE A 73 1.92 -11.33 -7.69
CA PHE A 73 1.50 -11.34 -6.30
C PHE A 73 1.81 -10.00 -5.60
N ASP A 74 3.03 -9.49 -5.77
CA ASP A 74 3.46 -8.22 -5.16
C ASP A 74 2.66 -7.03 -5.69
N ALA A 75 2.42 -6.97 -7.01
CA ALA A 75 1.64 -5.89 -7.60
C ALA A 75 0.17 -5.92 -7.14
N SER A 76 -0.40 -7.11 -6.97
CA SER A 76 -1.78 -7.27 -6.47
C SER A 76 -1.90 -6.84 -5.00
N LEU A 77 -0.92 -7.16 -4.16
CA LEU A 77 -0.88 -6.70 -2.77
C LEU A 77 -0.65 -5.18 -2.69
N GLU A 78 0.20 -4.62 -3.54
CA GLU A 78 0.43 -3.18 -3.62
C GLU A 78 -0.85 -2.43 -3.95
N LEU A 79 -1.61 -2.92 -4.93
CA LEU A 79 -2.91 -2.37 -5.30
C LEU A 79 -3.89 -2.35 -4.10
N TYR A 80 -3.90 -3.40 -3.28
CA TYR A 80 -4.66 -3.42 -2.03
C TYR A 80 -4.17 -2.35 -1.06
N CYS A 81 -2.87 -2.28 -0.81
CA CYS A 81 -2.26 -1.33 0.12
C CYS A 81 -2.47 0.14 -0.30
N GLU A 82 -2.50 0.43 -1.60
CA GLU A 82 -2.81 1.76 -2.12
C GLU A 82 -4.28 2.16 -1.95
N ARG A 83 -5.17 1.18 -2.00
CA ARG A 83 -6.62 1.40 -1.96
C ARG A 83 -7.17 1.51 -0.55
N TYR A 84 -6.58 0.82 0.42
CA TYR A 84 -7.08 0.67 1.78
C TYR A 84 -6.07 1.19 2.80
N ASP A 85 -6.56 1.91 3.83
CA ASP A 85 -5.77 2.53 4.91
C ASP A 85 -6.00 1.82 6.26
N GLY A 86 -6.18 0.51 6.26
CA GLY A 86 -6.48 -0.27 7.46
C GLY A 86 -5.23 -0.76 8.22
N GLU A 87 -5.45 -1.48 9.29
CA GLU A 87 -4.38 -2.11 10.07
C GLU A 87 -3.64 -3.17 9.25
N LEU A 88 -4.39 -3.99 8.49
CA LEU A 88 -3.83 -5.03 7.66
C LEU A 88 -3.03 -4.45 6.49
N SER A 89 -3.54 -3.40 5.82
CA SER A 89 -2.84 -2.78 4.69
C SER A 89 -1.53 -2.12 5.13
N ARG A 90 -1.49 -1.48 6.30
CA ARG A 90 -0.26 -0.90 6.87
C ARG A 90 0.77 -1.97 7.19
N ALA A 91 0.35 -3.03 7.88
CA ALA A 91 1.23 -4.14 8.25
C ALA A 91 1.79 -4.87 7.02
N LEU A 92 0.97 -5.05 5.97
CA LEU A 92 1.42 -5.60 4.69
C LEU A 92 2.40 -4.68 3.97
N SER A 93 2.14 -3.37 3.93
CA SER A 93 3.06 -2.40 3.31
C SER A 93 4.45 -2.41 3.95
N GLU A 94 4.52 -2.48 5.28
CA GLU A 94 5.78 -2.59 6.02
C GLU A 94 6.50 -3.91 5.70
N SER A 95 5.78 -5.02 5.65
CA SER A 95 6.33 -6.32 5.29
C SER A 95 6.81 -6.35 3.83
N MET A 96 6.05 -5.77 2.90
CA MET A 96 6.44 -5.65 1.49
C MET A 96 7.75 -4.85 1.33
N LEU A 97 7.90 -3.78 2.07
CA LEU A 97 9.13 -3.01 2.08
C LEU A 97 10.32 -3.87 2.55
N ALA A 98 10.16 -4.66 3.60
CA ALA A 98 11.21 -5.51 4.14
C ALA A 98 11.71 -6.56 3.15
N TRP A 99 10.82 -7.28 2.45
CA TRP A 99 11.27 -8.25 1.45
C TRP A 99 11.78 -7.61 0.15
N ARG A 100 11.26 -6.45 -0.27
CA ARG A 100 11.79 -5.69 -1.42
C ARG A 100 13.19 -5.16 -1.16
N MET A 101 13.50 -4.79 0.08
CA MET A 101 14.84 -4.40 0.50
C MET A 101 15.79 -5.60 0.72
N GLY A 102 15.31 -6.83 0.59
CA GLY A 102 16.10 -8.05 0.81
C GLY A 102 16.46 -8.31 2.28
N ILE A 103 15.76 -7.67 3.23
CA ILE A 103 16.00 -7.86 4.67
C ILE A 103 15.61 -9.28 5.08
N ARG A 104 14.50 -9.78 4.54
CA ARG A 104 14.01 -11.16 4.73
C ARG A 104 13.33 -11.66 3.46
N SER A 105 13.19 -12.99 3.36
CA SER A 105 12.38 -13.56 2.28
C SER A 105 10.90 -13.23 2.47
N ARG A 106 10.13 -13.29 1.39
CA ARG A 106 8.70 -13.05 1.39
C ARG A 106 7.98 -14.02 2.33
N GLU A 107 8.34 -15.30 2.28
CA GLU A 107 7.78 -16.34 3.12
C GLU A 107 8.03 -16.06 4.61
N ALA A 108 9.27 -15.68 4.96
CA ALA A 108 9.64 -15.37 6.33
C ALA A 108 8.91 -14.13 6.86
N GLU A 109 8.71 -13.10 6.03
CA GLU A 109 7.95 -11.91 6.43
C GLU A 109 6.46 -12.19 6.59
N LEU A 110 5.84 -12.95 5.67
CA LEU A 110 4.44 -13.34 5.80
C LEU A 110 4.20 -14.22 7.03
N ALA A 111 5.12 -15.14 7.35
CA ALA A 111 5.04 -15.94 8.57
C ALA A 111 5.16 -15.08 9.83
N ARG A 112 6.14 -14.17 9.88
CA ARG A 112 6.29 -13.21 10.98
C ARG A 112 5.04 -12.36 11.17
N LEU A 113 4.51 -11.81 10.09
CA LEU A 113 3.30 -11.01 10.12
C LEU A 113 2.08 -11.83 10.62
N ALA A 114 1.97 -13.09 10.20
CA ALA A 114 0.90 -13.98 10.66
C ALA A 114 0.97 -14.24 12.17
N ASP A 115 2.17 -14.35 12.72
CA ASP A 115 2.36 -14.52 14.17
C ASP A 115 2.07 -13.22 14.92
N GLU A 116 2.51 -12.09 14.40
CA GLU A 116 2.28 -10.75 14.99
C GLU A 116 0.78 -10.39 15.01
N LEU A 117 0.07 -10.59 13.93
CA LEU A 117 -1.36 -10.30 13.84
C LEU A 117 -2.19 -11.28 14.69
N GLY A 118 -1.73 -12.51 14.86
CA GLY A 118 -2.43 -13.55 15.62
C GLY A 118 -3.81 -13.90 15.05
N VAL A 119 -4.02 -13.69 13.72
CA VAL A 119 -5.27 -13.99 13.00
C VAL A 119 -5.14 -15.34 12.31
N PRO A 120 -5.89 -16.39 12.75
CA PRO A 120 -5.74 -17.74 12.19
C PRO A 120 -6.01 -17.83 10.68
N ALA A 121 -6.93 -17.02 10.16
CA ALA A 121 -7.23 -16.98 8.74
C ALA A 121 -6.06 -16.41 7.93
N PHE A 122 -5.40 -15.36 8.42
CA PHE A 122 -4.21 -14.81 7.78
C PHE A 122 -3.02 -15.79 7.84
N ARG A 123 -2.87 -16.53 8.93
CA ARG A 123 -1.83 -17.58 9.05
C ARG A 123 -2.01 -18.66 7.98
N ARG A 124 -3.24 -19.11 7.72
CA ARG A 124 -3.53 -20.07 6.63
C ARG A 124 -3.18 -19.50 5.26
N PHE A 125 -3.55 -18.24 5.03
CA PHE A 125 -3.18 -17.54 3.80
C PHE A 125 -1.66 -17.50 3.62
N ALA A 126 -0.90 -17.08 4.64
CA ALA A 126 0.56 -17.01 4.61
C ALA A 126 1.19 -18.39 4.33
N SER A 127 0.66 -19.46 4.92
CA SER A 127 1.14 -20.84 4.68
C SER A 127 0.91 -21.27 3.23
N VAL A 128 -0.26 -21.00 2.66
CA VAL A 128 -0.57 -21.35 1.25
C VAL A 128 0.34 -20.59 0.29
N VAL A 129 0.58 -19.30 0.55
CA VAL A 129 1.49 -18.51 -0.28
C VAL A 129 2.92 -19.03 -0.18
N ALA A 130 3.42 -19.35 1.01
CA ALA A 130 4.74 -19.91 1.22
C ALA A 130 4.92 -21.23 0.48
N GLU A 131 3.93 -22.12 0.53
CA GLU A 131 3.92 -23.39 -0.20
C GLU A 131 3.95 -23.15 -1.71
N SER A 132 3.12 -22.25 -2.22
CA SER A 132 3.08 -21.91 -3.66
C SER A 132 4.43 -21.38 -4.17
N LEU A 133 5.12 -20.58 -3.37
CA LEU A 133 6.44 -20.03 -3.73
C LEU A 133 7.55 -21.08 -3.67
N SER A 134 7.40 -22.13 -2.89
CA SER A 134 8.38 -23.23 -2.81
C SER A 134 8.34 -24.18 -4.01
N PHE A 135 7.23 -24.18 -4.74
CA PHE A 135 7.04 -25.05 -5.93
C PHE A 135 7.30 -24.31 -7.26
N GLY A 136 7.54 -23.01 -7.26
CA GLY A 136 7.84 -22.19 -8.44
C GLY A 136 9.29 -21.79 -8.51
#